data_c26bd6b10b7d367baf5241475d98e8ab
#
_entry.id   c26bd6b10b7d367baf5241475d98e8ab
#
_cell.length_a   1.000
_cell.length_b   1.000
_cell.length_c   1.000
_cell.angle_alpha   90.00
_cell.angle_beta   90.00
_cell.angle_gamma   90.00
#
_symmetry.space_group_name_H-M   'P 1'
#
loop_
_entity.id
_entity.type
_entity.pdbx_description
1 polymer ?
#
loop_
_entity_poly.entity_id
_entity_poly.type
_entity_poly.pdbx_seq_one_letter_code
_entity_poly.pdbx_strand_id
1 'polypeptide(L)'
;MTISVSKQVNRINGELVVSQPKTPNSIRKLAIPQRAVELLVEEHAKHPHSPHLFVSPKTDTMFDPDSFRHTHEKILKAIGAEHIRFHDLRHTFATLSLKYGVDVKTLSGALGHYDAGFTLSTYTHATEGMKRDAADTIGSVISQTM
;
A
#
# COMPACT_ATOMS: atom_id res chain seq x y z
N MET A 1 14.74 -3.64 4.76
CA MET A 1 13.85 -4.57 5.49
C MET A 1 12.63 -4.91 4.64
N THR A 2 11.94 -6.03 4.90
CA THR A 2 10.79 -6.44 4.11
C THR A 2 9.61 -6.81 5.01
N ILE A 3 8.39 -6.54 4.52
CA ILE A 3 7.15 -7.07 5.09
C ILE A 3 6.70 -8.26 4.24
N SER A 4 6.33 -9.36 4.89
CA SER A 4 5.74 -10.54 4.23
C SER A 4 4.22 -10.51 4.41
N VAL A 5 3.50 -10.42 3.32
CA VAL A 5 2.04 -10.56 3.29
C VAL A 5 1.73 -12.02 2.96
N SER A 6 1.38 -12.81 3.98
CA SER A 6 1.10 -14.25 3.85
C SER A 6 -0.23 -14.68 4.47
N LYS A 7 -0.90 -13.76 5.14
CA LYS A 7 -2.18 -13.99 5.82
C LYS A 7 -3.13 -12.84 5.57
N GLN A 8 -4.41 -13.10 5.72
CA GLN A 8 -5.48 -12.11 5.72
C GLN A 8 -6.38 -12.32 6.93
N VAL A 9 -7.07 -11.27 7.35
CA VAL A 9 -8.03 -11.31 8.42
C VAL A 9 -9.41 -10.99 7.84
N ASN A 10 -10.37 -11.83 8.11
CA ASN A 10 -11.76 -11.61 7.72
C ASN A 10 -12.68 -11.75 8.94
N ARG A 11 -13.80 -11.06 8.93
CA ARG A 11 -14.86 -11.28 9.91
C ARG A 11 -15.83 -12.31 9.33
N ILE A 12 -16.00 -13.43 10.03
CA ILE A 12 -16.93 -14.51 9.67
C ILE A 12 -17.82 -14.77 10.89
N ASN A 13 -19.13 -14.67 10.73
CA ASN A 13 -20.11 -14.84 11.82
C ASN A 13 -19.80 -14.01 13.09
N GLY A 14 -19.26 -12.80 12.91
CA GLY A 14 -18.91 -11.90 14.00
C GLY A 14 -17.51 -12.10 14.59
N GLU A 15 -16.80 -13.17 14.24
CA GLU A 15 -15.46 -13.47 14.74
C GLU A 15 -14.37 -13.10 13.73
N LEU A 16 -13.20 -12.71 14.23
CA LEU A 16 -12.02 -12.44 13.41
C LEU A 16 -11.30 -13.76 13.10
N VAL A 17 -11.27 -14.12 11.82
CA VAL A 17 -10.61 -15.33 11.34
C VAL A 17 -9.39 -14.97 10.52
N VAL A 18 -8.25 -15.51 10.92
CA VAL A 18 -6.99 -15.42 10.18
C VAL A 18 -6.92 -16.58 9.19
N SER A 19 -6.74 -16.29 7.92
CA SER A 19 -6.64 -17.30 6.85
C SER A 19 -5.55 -16.97 5.85
N GLN A 20 -5.26 -17.89 4.96
CA GLN A 20 -4.41 -17.59 3.80
C GLN A 20 -5.15 -16.70 2.80
N PRO A 21 -4.43 -15.85 2.05
CA PRO A 21 -5.02 -15.08 0.97
C PRO A 21 -5.66 -15.99 -0.10
N LYS A 22 -6.72 -15.50 -0.73
CA LYS A 22 -7.50 -16.27 -1.71
C LYS A 22 -6.72 -16.66 -2.97
N THR A 23 -5.68 -15.93 -3.32
CA THR A 23 -4.86 -16.19 -4.51
C THR A 23 -3.38 -16.26 -4.15
N PRO A 24 -2.59 -17.11 -4.82
CA PRO A 24 -1.14 -17.20 -4.61
C PRO A 24 -0.43 -15.84 -4.79
N ASN A 25 -0.86 -15.03 -5.75
CA ASN A 25 -0.28 -13.72 -6.04
C ASN A 25 -0.50 -12.69 -4.92
N SER A 26 -1.43 -12.95 -4.02
CA SER A 26 -1.61 -12.13 -2.82
C SER A 26 -0.51 -12.36 -1.79
N ILE A 27 0.20 -13.49 -1.86
CA ILE A 27 1.36 -13.79 -1.00
C ILE A 27 2.56 -13.09 -1.62
N ARG A 28 3.12 -12.13 -0.92
CA ARG A 28 4.22 -11.31 -1.44
C ARG A 28 5.12 -10.76 -0.35
N LYS A 29 6.32 -10.39 -0.72
CA LYS A 29 7.27 -9.63 0.12
C LYS A 29 7.39 -8.22 -0.42
N LEU A 30 7.28 -7.24 0.46
CA LEU A 30 7.38 -5.82 0.14
C LEU A 30 8.61 -5.24 0.82
N ALA A 31 9.49 -4.60 0.05
CA ALA A 31 10.52 -3.75 0.61
C ALA A 31 9.86 -2.49 1.19
N ILE A 32 10.29 -2.08 2.37
CA ILE A 32 9.81 -0.86 3.02
C ILE A 32 10.97 0.08 3.29
N PRO A 33 10.76 1.40 3.18
CA PRO A 33 11.79 2.39 3.44
C PRO A 33 12.20 2.37 4.93
N GLN A 34 13.44 2.80 5.20
CA GLN A 34 14.01 2.78 6.55
C GLN A 34 13.13 3.54 7.57
N ARG A 35 12.59 4.70 7.18
CA ARG A 35 11.69 5.47 8.05
C ARG A 35 10.44 4.70 8.46
N ALA A 36 9.87 3.89 7.57
CA ALA A 36 8.74 3.04 7.92
C ALA A 36 9.14 1.94 8.92
N VAL A 37 10.36 1.39 8.78
CA VAL A 37 10.89 0.41 9.74
C VAL A 37 10.99 1.01 11.13
N GLU A 38 11.55 2.21 11.26
CA GLU A 38 11.70 2.92 12.53
C GLU A 38 10.34 3.11 13.23
N LEU A 39 9.34 3.61 12.47
CA LEU A 39 7.98 3.78 12.99
C LEU A 39 7.35 2.47 13.46
N LEU A 40 7.58 1.37 12.73
CA LEU A 40 7.05 0.06 13.12
C LEU A 40 7.77 -0.49 14.37
N VAL A 41 9.05 -0.24 14.52
CA VAL A 41 9.82 -0.61 15.74
C VAL A 41 9.34 0.21 16.93
N GLU A 42 9.17 1.53 16.78
CA GLU A 42 8.61 2.41 17.79
C GLU A 42 7.20 1.95 18.22
N GLU A 43 6.37 1.54 17.28
CA GLU A 43 5.02 1.05 17.58
C GLU A 43 5.06 -0.28 18.35
N HIS A 44 5.88 -1.25 17.90
CA HIS A 44 6.02 -2.54 18.59
C HIS A 44 6.57 -2.38 20.00
N ALA A 45 7.45 -1.41 20.24
CA ALA A 45 8.02 -1.15 21.56
C ALA A 45 6.97 -0.74 22.62
N LYS A 46 5.79 -0.27 22.21
CA LYS A 46 4.66 0.02 23.12
C LYS A 46 3.98 -1.27 23.64
N HIS A 47 4.16 -2.38 22.91
CA HIS A 47 3.52 -3.68 23.22
C HIS A 47 4.51 -4.84 23.06
N PRO A 48 5.65 -4.85 23.80
CA PRO A 48 6.77 -5.75 23.52
C PRO A 48 6.45 -7.24 23.73
N HIS A 49 5.41 -7.55 24.48
CA HIS A 49 4.97 -8.93 24.74
C HIS A 49 3.88 -9.42 23.79
N SER A 50 3.34 -8.54 22.93
CA SER A 50 2.32 -8.92 21.96
C SER A 50 2.93 -9.54 20.71
N PRO A 51 2.37 -10.62 20.15
CA PRO A 51 2.76 -11.12 18.84
C PRO A 51 2.25 -10.24 17.70
N HIS A 52 1.45 -9.22 18.00
CA HIS A 52 0.86 -8.30 17.05
C HIS A 52 1.59 -6.96 17.05
N LEU A 53 1.85 -6.43 15.87
CA LEU A 53 2.46 -5.12 15.71
C LEU A 53 1.49 -3.99 16.11
N PHE A 54 0.22 -4.13 15.75
CA PHE A 54 -0.84 -3.21 16.13
C PHE A 54 -1.82 -3.93 17.06
N VAL A 55 -1.92 -3.43 18.27
CA VAL A 55 -2.71 -4.02 19.34
C VAL A 55 -3.94 -3.16 19.60
N SER A 56 -5.07 -3.79 19.79
CA SER A 56 -6.28 -3.11 20.22
C SER A 56 -6.12 -2.59 21.65
N PRO A 57 -6.25 -1.29 21.90
CA PRO A 57 -6.12 -0.73 23.26
C PRO A 57 -7.21 -1.17 24.22
N LYS A 58 -8.28 -1.80 23.70
CA LYS A 58 -9.41 -2.28 24.51
C LYS A 58 -9.29 -3.74 24.93
N THR A 59 -8.66 -4.57 24.09
CA THR A 59 -8.67 -6.03 24.26
C THR A 59 -7.29 -6.64 24.37
N ASP A 60 -6.23 -5.84 24.15
CA ASP A 60 -4.83 -6.26 24.11
C ASP A 60 -4.55 -7.41 23.10
N THR A 61 -5.44 -7.55 22.13
CA THR A 61 -5.35 -8.54 21.06
C THR A 61 -5.17 -7.87 19.70
N MET A 62 -5.24 -8.63 18.61
CA MET A 62 -5.17 -8.13 17.25
C MET A 62 -6.16 -6.99 17.01
N PHE A 63 -5.70 -5.93 16.36
CA PHE A 63 -6.57 -4.79 16.02
C PHE A 63 -7.64 -5.21 15.02
N ASP A 64 -8.90 -4.92 15.35
CA ASP A 64 -10.04 -5.21 14.47
C ASP A 64 -10.02 -4.29 13.24
N PRO A 65 -10.07 -4.83 12.01
CA PRO A 65 -10.10 -4.03 10.78
C PRO A 65 -11.26 -3.03 10.71
N ASP A 66 -12.44 -3.37 11.24
CA ASP A 66 -13.57 -2.44 11.26
C ASP A 66 -13.36 -1.29 12.25
N SER A 67 -12.78 -1.58 13.41
CA SER A 67 -12.37 -0.54 14.37
C SER A 67 -11.31 0.40 13.78
N PHE A 68 -10.38 -0.13 12.99
CA PHE A 68 -9.40 0.67 12.27
C PHE A 68 -10.08 1.59 11.25
N ARG A 69 -11.02 1.08 10.46
CA ARG A 69 -11.79 1.88 9.50
C ARG A 69 -12.49 3.05 10.16
N HIS A 70 -13.19 2.83 11.27
CA HIS A 70 -13.84 3.91 12.03
C HIS A 70 -12.84 4.93 12.57
N THR A 71 -11.67 4.49 13.00
CA THR A 71 -10.62 5.42 13.46
C THR A 71 -10.10 6.27 12.30
N HIS A 72 -9.87 5.68 11.14
CA HIS A 72 -9.47 6.37 9.92
C HIS A 72 -10.53 7.41 9.51
N GLU A 73 -11.81 7.05 9.49
CA GLU A 73 -12.92 7.97 9.19
C GLU A 73 -12.96 9.17 10.16
N LYS A 74 -12.75 8.94 11.45
CA LYS A 74 -12.67 10.02 12.45
C LYS A 74 -11.50 10.97 12.20
N ILE A 75 -10.33 10.43 11.85
CA ILE A 75 -9.15 11.23 11.51
C ILE A 75 -9.44 12.09 10.28
N LEU A 76 -9.98 11.49 9.22
CA LEU A 76 -10.31 12.20 7.98
C LEU A 76 -11.33 13.32 8.22
N LYS A 77 -12.34 13.05 9.04
CA LYS A 77 -13.32 14.08 9.44
C LYS A 77 -12.67 15.24 10.17
N ALA A 78 -11.73 14.94 11.07
CA ALA A 78 -11.04 15.98 11.85
C ALA A 78 -10.16 16.90 10.98
N ILE A 79 -9.70 16.43 9.81
CA ILE A 79 -8.87 17.19 8.86
C ILE A 79 -9.64 17.67 7.63
N GLY A 80 -10.97 17.49 7.58
CA GLY A 80 -11.80 17.93 6.45
C GLY A 80 -11.62 17.10 5.16
N ALA A 81 -11.29 15.80 5.27
CA ALA A 81 -11.02 14.90 4.15
C ALA A 81 -11.90 13.64 4.16
N GLU A 82 -13.14 13.75 4.62
CA GLU A 82 -14.06 12.62 4.86
C GLU A 82 -14.36 11.76 3.62
N HIS A 83 -14.19 12.30 2.42
CA HIS A 83 -14.45 11.60 1.17
C HIS A 83 -13.32 10.65 0.72
N ILE A 84 -12.18 10.64 1.44
CA ILE A 84 -11.04 9.76 1.11
C ILE A 84 -11.25 8.41 1.79
N ARG A 85 -11.45 7.35 1.02
CA ARG A 85 -11.54 5.99 1.55
C ARG A 85 -10.16 5.42 1.83
N PHE A 86 -10.04 4.47 2.76
CA PHE A 86 -8.77 3.80 3.04
C PHE A 86 -8.12 3.18 1.79
N HIS A 87 -8.94 2.62 0.89
CA HIS A 87 -8.44 2.06 -0.37
C HIS A 87 -7.86 3.11 -1.33
N ASP A 88 -8.29 4.36 -1.22
CA ASP A 88 -7.78 5.45 -2.07
C ASP A 88 -6.31 5.79 -1.76
N LEU A 89 -5.82 5.46 -0.54
CA LEU A 89 -4.40 5.54 -0.20
C LEU A 89 -3.56 4.60 -1.09
N ARG A 90 -4.11 3.41 -1.42
CA ARG A 90 -3.47 2.49 -2.35
C ARG A 90 -3.41 3.06 -3.77
N HIS A 91 -4.48 3.72 -4.23
CA HIS A 91 -4.49 4.39 -5.52
C HIS A 91 -3.50 5.55 -5.56
N THR A 92 -3.44 6.35 -4.49
CA THR A 92 -2.46 7.43 -4.35
C THR A 92 -1.03 6.90 -4.42
N PHE A 93 -0.72 5.83 -3.66
CA PHE A 93 0.59 5.19 -3.71
C PHE A 93 0.95 4.73 -5.12
N ALA A 94 0.02 4.07 -5.82
CA ALA A 94 0.26 3.58 -7.17
C ALA A 94 0.49 4.72 -8.17
N THR A 95 -0.33 5.76 -8.13
CA THR A 95 -0.19 6.94 -9.00
C THR A 95 1.14 7.66 -8.77
N LEU A 96 1.51 7.89 -7.51
CA LEU A 96 2.79 8.51 -7.17
C LEU A 96 3.97 7.65 -7.60
N SER A 97 3.90 6.32 -7.37
CA SER A 97 4.96 5.40 -7.78
C SER A 97 5.22 5.47 -9.30
N LEU A 98 4.16 5.44 -10.11
CA LEU A 98 4.29 5.60 -11.56
C LEU A 98 4.84 6.97 -11.94
N LYS A 99 4.35 8.04 -11.32
CA LYS A 99 4.81 9.41 -11.56
C LYS A 99 6.31 9.56 -11.28
N TYR A 100 6.83 8.87 -10.27
CA TYR A 100 8.26 8.89 -9.93
C TYR A 100 9.08 7.76 -10.57
N GLY A 101 8.56 7.14 -11.63
CA GLY A 101 9.32 6.25 -12.49
C GLY A 101 9.43 4.80 -12.03
N VAL A 102 8.62 4.38 -11.05
CA VAL A 102 8.54 2.95 -10.71
C VAL A 102 7.87 2.21 -11.86
N ASP A 103 8.50 1.17 -12.37
CA ASP A 103 7.96 0.40 -13.49
C ASP A 103 6.68 -0.35 -13.10
N VAL A 104 5.79 -0.53 -14.09
CA VAL A 104 4.46 -1.10 -13.90
C VAL A 104 4.50 -2.52 -13.34
N LYS A 105 5.50 -3.33 -13.71
CA LYS A 105 5.65 -4.72 -13.27
C LYS A 105 6.03 -4.77 -11.79
N THR A 106 6.99 -3.98 -11.36
CA THR A 106 7.38 -3.84 -9.95
C THR A 106 6.21 -3.34 -9.11
N LEU A 107 5.51 -2.30 -9.58
CA LEU A 107 4.34 -1.78 -8.89
C LEU A 107 3.22 -2.82 -8.78
N SER A 108 2.90 -3.54 -9.85
CA SER A 108 1.89 -4.61 -9.87
C SER A 108 2.21 -5.69 -8.84
N GLY A 109 3.48 -6.11 -8.78
CA GLY A 109 3.96 -7.07 -7.77
C GLY A 109 3.81 -6.54 -6.34
N ALA A 110 4.17 -5.28 -6.10
CA ALA A 110 4.02 -4.63 -4.79
C ALA A 110 2.53 -4.53 -4.37
N LEU A 111 1.66 -4.22 -5.32
CA LEU A 111 0.23 -4.16 -5.08
C LEU A 111 -0.42 -5.55 -4.95
N GLY A 112 0.22 -6.63 -5.42
CA GLY A 112 -0.34 -7.98 -5.45
C GLY A 112 -1.43 -8.13 -6.51
N HIS A 113 -1.34 -7.38 -7.61
CA HIS A 113 -2.23 -7.58 -8.76
C HIS A 113 -1.83 -8.84 -9.53
N TYR A 114 -2.83 -9.55 -10.04
CA TYR A 114 -2.59 -10.74 -10.87
C TYR A 114 -1.90 -10.39 -12.18
N ASP A 115 -2.26 -9.24 -12.77
CA ASP A 115 -1.79 -8.79 -14.08
C ASP A 115 -1.32 -7.33 -14.03
N ALA A 116 -0.18 -7.06 -14.67
CA ALA A 116 0.33 -5.72 -14.84
C ALA A 116 -0.58 -4.86 -15.75
N GLY A 117 -1.30 -5.47 -16.68
CA GLY A 117 -2.29 -4.82 -17.51
C GLY A 117 -3.41 -4.17 -16.69
N PHE A 118 -3.86 -4.82 -15.62
CA PHE A 118 -4.83 -4.24 -14.69
C PHE A 118 -4.27 -2.98 -14.01
N THR A 119 -3.02 -3.00 -13.58
CA THR A 119 -2.36 -1.82 -13.01
C THR A 119 -2.29 -0.69 -14.04
N LEU A 120 -1.88 -1.01 -15.27
CA LEU A 120 -1.76 -0.02 -16.34
C LEU A 120 -3.12 0.60 -16.67
N SER A 121 -4.17 -0.19 -16.89
CA SER A 121 -5.51 0.30 -17.22
C SER A 121 -6.11 1.17 -16.13
N THR A 122 -5.87 0.81 -14.86
CA THR A 122 -6.39 1.56 -13.71
C THR A 122 -5.73 2.94 -13.57
N TYR A 123 -4.45 3.05 -13.96
CA TYR A 123 -3.65 4.27 -13.77
C TYR A 123 -3.25 4.95 -15.09
N THR A 124 -4.02 4.75 -16.15
CA THR A 124 -3.76 5.30 -17.51
C THR A 124 -3.55 6.81 -17.51
N HIS A 125 -4.27 7.55 -16.68
CA HIS A 125 -4.13 9.01 -16.61
C HIS A 125 -2.76 9.47 -16.06
N ALA A 126 -2.15 8.67 -15.17
CA ALA A 126 -0.79 8.95 -14.69
C ALA A 126 0.25 8.77 -15.80
N THR A 127 -0.02 7.92 -16.79
CA THR A 127 0.91 7.61 -17.89
C THR A 127 0.95 8.67 -18.99
N GLU A 128 -0.05 9.52 -19.13
CA GLU A 128 -0.06 10.59 -20.15
C GLU A 128 1.04 11.65 -19.88
N GLY A 129 1.21 12.07 -18.62
CA GLY A 129 2.32 12.94 -18.23
C GLY A 129 3.68 12.27 -18.49
N MET A 130 3.82 11.01 -18.11
CA MET A 130 5.05 10.23 -18.30
C MET A 130 5.43 10.06 -19.78
N LYS A 131 4.48 9.99 -20.71
CA LYS A 131 4.77 9.95 -22.16
C LYS A 131 5.44 11.22 -22.65
N ARG A 132 5.00 12.38 -22.15
CA ARG A 132 5.65 13.67 -22.49
C ARG A 132 7.05 13.74 -21.90
N ASP A 133 7.21 13.44 -20.62
CA ASP A 133 8.51 13.44 -19.94
C ASP A 133 9.50 12.48 -20.62
N ALA A 134 9.02 11.30 -21.07
CA ALA A 134 9.82 10.35 -21.83
C ALA A 134 10.23 10.90 -23.20
N ALA A 135 9.33 11.56 -23.93
CA ALA A 135 9.64 12.18 -25.22
C ALA A 135 10.69 13.30 -25.07
N ASP A 136 10.56 14.13 -24.04
CA ASP A 136 11.51 15.19 -23.73
C ASP A 136 12.88 14.63 -23.34
N THR A 137 12.90 13.57 -22.53
CA THR A 137 14.13 12.85 -22.14
C THR A 137 14.83 12.26 -23.37
N ILE A 138 14.10 11.53 -24.22
CA ILE A 138 14.66 10.95 -25.46
C ILE A 138 15.16 12.05 -26.38
N GLY A 139 14.42 13.14 -26.55
CA GLY A 139 14.82 14.30 -27.35
C GLY A 139 16.12 14.91 -26.86
N SER A 140 16.28 15.07 -25.54
CA SER A 140 17.50 15.60 -24.94
C SER A 140 18.71 14.68 -25.14
N VAL A 141 18.53 13.36 -25.00
CA VAL A 141 19.59 12.38 -25.23
C VAL A 141 20.07 12.39 -26.69
N ILE A 142 19.13 12.41 -27.64
CA ILE A 142 19.44 12.46 -29.09
C ILE A 142 20.20 13.75 -29.40
N SER A 143 19.81 14.90 -28.86
CA SER A 143 20.47 16.19 -29.10
C SER A 143 21.87 16.28 -28.50
N GLN A 144 22.18 15.50 -27.46
CA GLN A 144 23.52 15.44 -26.87
C GLN A 144 24.48 14.48 -27.61
N THR A 145 23.94 13.63 -28.49
CA THR A 145 24.70 12.60 -29.19
C THR A 145 25.02 13.01 -30.64
N MET A 146 24.46 14.11 -31.12
CA MET A 146 24.76 14.74 -32.42
C MET A 146 25.68 15.93 -32.25
#